data_8fbc851c46249f5c397a1721235cc934
#
_entry.id   8fbc851c46249f5c397a1721235cc934
#
_cell.length_a   1.000
_cell.length_b   1.000
_cell.length_c   1.000
_cell.angle_alpha   90.00
_cell.angle_beta   90.00
_cell.angle_gamma   90.00
#
_symmetry.space_group_name_H-M   'P 1'
#
loop_
_entity.id
_entity.type
_entity.pdbx_description
1 polymer ?
#
loop_
_entity_poly.entity_id
_entity_poly.type
_entity_poly.pdbx_seq_one_letter_code
_entity_poly.pdbx_strand_id
1 'polypeptide(L)'
;MNEESKDLQSIQNLKGVGPKGASSLNNLGIFTIPDAAFHLPFRYEDRSFITPITEANYQTPVLIEGEIMKSTVVFRGRRMLFSEIYDGTGKLTMRMFNFAMAQHKALEEGKMIRCFGTITPGPNGKQMIHPQYQVFTKQDTIEVEKNLTPIYPTTSGLQQNKLKKIIESALSYCDKNNLLKEESKNKKYSEYGNLLETLQFLHKPPVETNLNELIEGKHPAQQALIKEELVAHMLCAGILKNELEGRTGPSMKDISMHESVFLDSLPFELTNAQNVVWGEIKNDLLANIPMRRLLQGDVGSGKTLVGALSALHASSNGYQTALLCPTEILAEQHFTSFSDWFKKLGIKVITNKNETKIYGKGINGF
;
A
#
# COMPACT_ATOMS: atom_id res chain seq x y z
N MET A 1 15.55 -14.26 -17.02
CA MET A 1 14.49 -15.24 -16.72
C MET A 1 13.79 -15.55 -18.04
N ASN A 2 13.86 -16.80 -18.53
CA ASN A 2 13.28 -17.21 -19.82
C ASN A 2 11.74 -17.10 -19.75
N GLU A 3 11.08 -16.83 -20.88
CA GLU A 3 9.60 -16.73 -20.97
C GLU A 3 8.89 -17.99 -20.45
N GLU A 4 9.46 -19.18 -20.68
CA GLU A 4 8.96 -20.44 -20.12
C GLU A 4 8.92 -20.49 -18.59
N SER A 5 9.87 -19.84 -17.90
CA SER A 5 9.88 -19.80 -16.41
C SER A 5 8.82 -18.86 -15.83
N LYS A 6 8.37 -17.84 -16.60
CA LYS A 6 7.27 -16.95 -16.22
C LYS A 6 5.92 -17.64 -16.31
N ASP A 7 5.72 -18.49 -17.30
CA ASP A 7 4.46 -19.24 -17.48
C ASP A 7 4.26 -20.29 -16.38
N LEU A 8 5.33 -20.95 -15.93
CA LEU A 8 5.27 -21.93 -14.84
C LEU A 8 4.89 -21.33 -13.49
N GLN A 9 5.19 -20.05 -13.26
CA GLN A 9 4.86 -19.34 -12.02
C GLN A 9 3.52 -18.61 -12.04
N SER A 10 2.76 -18.68 -13.13
CA SER A 10 1.43 -18.07 -13.22
C SER A 10 0.51 -18.58 -12.12
N ILE A 11 -0.25 -17.68 -11.49
CA ILE A 11 -1.22 -18.03 -10.42
C ILE A 11 -2.28 -19.04 -10.90
N GLN A 12 -2.54 -19.12 -12.21
CA GLN A 12 -3.48 -20.08 -12.80
C GLN A 12 -3.00 -21.53 -12.66
N ASN A 13 -1.71 -21.76 -12.53
CA ASN A 13 -1.11 -23.09 -12.37
C ASN A 13 -1.24 -23.63 -10.94
N LEU A 14 -1.68 -22.78 -10.00
CA LEU A 14 -1.87 -23.20 -8.61
C LEU A 14 -3.16 -24.02 -8.49
N LYS A 15 -3.06 -25.21 -7.87
CA LYS A 15 -4.20 -26.11 -7.66
C LYS A 15 -5.33 -25.39 -6.91
N GLY A 16 -6.53 -25.40 -7.48
CA GLY A 16 -7.73 -24.75 -6.91
C GLY A 16 -7.97 -23.33 -7.42
N VAL A 17 -7.13 -22.80 -8.32
CA VAL A 17 -7.32 -21.53 -8.97
C VAL A 17 -7.79 -21.76 -10.40
N GLY A 18 -9.11 -21.63 -10.63
CA GLY A 18 -9.68 -21.64 -11.98
C GLY A 18 -9.67 -20.23 -12.62
N PRO A 19 -10.07 -20.09 -13.90
CA PRO A 19 -10.01 -18.82 -14.65
C PRO A 19 -10.70 -17.64 -13.93
N LYS A 20 -11.88 -17.86 -13.34
CA LYS A 20 -12.59 -16.84 -12.55
C LYS A 20 -11.84 -16.46 -11.26
N GLY A 21 -11.21 -17.44 -10.62
CA GLY A 21 -10.39 -17.21 -9.44
C GLY A 21 -9.13 -16.39 -9.76
N ALA A 22 -8.45 -16.72 -10.85
CA ALA A 22 -7.30 -15.99 -11.34
C ALA A 22 -7.66 -14.52 -11.68
N SER A 23 -8.79 -14.29 -12.37
CA SER A 23 -9.26 -12.92 -12.64
C SER A 23 -9.50 -12.12 -11.36
N SER A 24 -10.09 -12.75 -10.32
CA SER A 24 -10.29 -12.07 -9.03
C SER A 24 -8.97 -11.79 -8.30
N LEU A 25 -7.97 -12.68 -8.42
CA LEU A 25 -6.64 -12.50 -7.84
C LEU A 25 -5.87 -11.39 -8.59
N ASN A 26 -5.98 -11.34 -9.92
CA ASN A 26 -5.36 -10.28 -10.73
C ASN A 26 -5.87 -8.88 -10.33
N ASN A 27 -7.15 -8.76 -9.95
CA ASN A 27 -7.70 -7.49 -9.43
C ASN A 27 -7.08 -7.08 -8.07
N LEU A 28 -6.41 -7.99 -7.37
CA LEU A 28 -5.64 -7.73 -6.16
C LEU A 28 -4.13 -7.53 -6.44
N GLY A 29 -3.73 -7.51 -7.72
CA GLY A 29 -2.32 -7.44 -8.12
C GLY A 29 -1.57 -8.78 -8.01
N ILE A 30 -2.28 -9.90 -7.83
CA ILE A 30 -1.70 -11.24 -7.70
C ILE A 30 -1.75 -11.92 -9.07
N PHE A 31 -0.64 -11.94 -9.79
CA PHE A 31 -0.49 -12.54 -11.13
C PHE A 31 0.28 -13.85 -11.08
N THR A 32 1.22 -13.96 -10.16
CA THR A 32 2.11 -15.11 -10.00
C THR A 32 1.89 -15.81 -8.65
N ILE A 33 2.42 -17.02 -8.54
CA ILE A 33 2.37 -17.78 -7.27
C ILE A 33 3.17 -17.08 -6.17
N PRO A 34 4.38 -16.54 -6.41
CA PRO A 34 5.07 -15.71 -5.42
C PRO A 34 4.26 -14.48 -4.97
N ASP A 35 3.54 -13.78 -5.88
CA ASP A 35 2.72 -12.63 -5.47
C ASP A 35 1.69 -13.02 -4.41
N ALA A 36 1.12 -14.23 -4.50
CA ALA A 36 0.18 -14.73 -3.49
C ALA A 36 0.87 -14.93 -2.12
N ALA A 37 2.14 -15.33 -2.09
CA ALA A 37 2.90 -15.46 -0.85
C ALA A 37 3.22 -14.10 -0.21
N PHE A 38 3.35 -13.03 -1.02
CA PHE A 38 3.53 -11.65 -0.56
C PHE A 38 2.21 -10.91 -0.28
N HIS A 39 1.07 -11.53 -0.52
CA HIS A 39 -0.23 -10.92 -0.18
C HIS A 39 -0.48 -11.03 1.32
N LEU A 40 0.13 -10.12 2.09
CA LEU A 40 0.16 -10.16 3.55
C LEU A 40 -1.22 -9.85 4.18
N PRO A 41 -1.49 -10.39 5.38
CA PRO A 41 -2.66 -10.01 6.17
C PRO A 41 -2.58 -8.54 6.57
N PHE A 42 -3.70 -7.82 6.52
CA PHE A 42 -3.77 -6.45 7.03
C PHE A 42 -4.17 -6.39 8.51
N ARG A 43 -4.70 -7.47 9.06
CA ARG A 43 -4.99 -7.64 10.49
C ARG A 43 -5.04 -9.12 10.87
N TYR A 44 -5.02 -9.39 12.17
CA TYR A 44 -5.16 -10.72 12.74
C TYR A 44 -6.31 -10.75 13.74
N GLU A 45 -6.94 -11.90 13.86
CA GLU A 45 -7.99 -12.18 14.84
C GLU A 45 -7.52 -13.29 15.77
N ASP A 46 -7.63 -13.06 17.09
CA ASP A 46 -7.35 -14.10 18.07
C ASP A 46 -8.60 -14.96 18.27
N ARG A 47 -8.50 -16.23 17.91
CA ARG A 47 -9.54 -17.24 18.06
C ARG A 47 -9.06 -18.43 18.87
N SER A 48 -8.04 -18.23 19.68
CA SER A 48 -7.36 -19.28 20.44
C SER A 48 -8.05 -19.64 21.75
N PHE A 49 -8.96 -18.80 22.24
CA PHE A 49 -9.68 -19.03 23.49
C PHE A 49 -11.17 -18.72 23.36
N ILE A 50 -11.96 -19.49 24.10
CA ILE A 50 -13.42 -19.31 24.19
C ILE A 50 -13.70 -18.36 25.35
N THR A 51 -14.35 -17.24 25.06
CA THR A 51 -14.70 -16.24 26.07
C THR A 51 -16.08 -16.56 26.65
N PRO A 52 -16.25 -16.64 27.99
CA PRO A 52 -17.56 -16.75 28.62
C PRO A 52 -18.47 -15.57 28.21
N ILE A 53 -19.74 -15.81 27.96
CA ILE A 53 -20.69 -14.78 27.51
C ILE A 53 -20.79 -13.63 28.53
N THR A 54 -20.72 -13.91 29.81
CA THR A 54 -20.73 -12.87 30.86
C THR A 54 -19.54 -11.95 30.78
N GLU A 55 -18.34 -12.47 30.44
CA GLU A 55 -17.07 -11.71 30.38
C GLU A 55 -16.87 -11.00 29.03
N ALA A 56 -17.63 -11.37 27.99
CA ALA A 56 -17.52 -10.79 26.67
C ALA A 56 -17.88 -9.30 26.65
N ASN A 57 -16.92 -8.44 26.37
CA ASN A 57 -17.10 -7.00 26.35
C ASN A 57 -17.78 -6.53 25.08
N TYR A 58 -18.55 -5.43 25.17
CA TYR A 58 -19.15 -4.77 24.00
C TYR A 58 -18.06 -4.21 23.07
N GLN A 59 -18.36 -4.25 21.78
CA GLN A 59 -17.50 -3.77 20.70
C GLN A 59 -16.17 -4.53 20.53
N THR A 60 -16.03 -5.68 21.22
CA THR A 60 -14.85 -6.54 21.12
C THR A 60 -15.20 -7.78 20.31
N PRO A 61 -14.38 -8.19 19.31
CA PRO A 61 -14.52 -9.48 18.65
C PRO A 61 -14.07 -10.59 19.58
N VAL A 62 -14.92 -11.61 19.79
CA VAL A 62 -14.66 -12.72 20.68
C VAL A 62 -15.15 -14.04 20.09
N LEU A 63 -14.53 -15.14 20.50
CA LEU A 63 -14.99 -16.50 20.23
C LEU A 63 -15.86 -16.97 21.40
N ILE A 64 -17.11 -17.28 21.10
CA ILE A 64 -18.09 -17.81 22.08
C ILE A 64 -18.45 -19.22 21.66
N GLU A 65 -18.63 -20.10 22.63
CA GLU A 65 -19.19 -21.44 22.43
C GLU A 65 -20.33 -21.68 23.40
N GLY A 66 -21.41 -22.26 22.90
CA GLY A 66 -22.57 -22.55 23.74
C GLY A 66 -23.60 -23.45 23.06
N GLU A 67 -24.64 -23.79 23.78
CA GLU A 67 -25.75 -24.58 23.28
C GLU A 67 -26.83 -23.68 22.68
N ILE A 68 -27.39 -24.09 21.55
CA ILE A 68 -28.52 -23.40 20.91
C ILE A 68 -29.77 -23.74 21.69
N MET A 69 -30.30 -22.75 22.40
CA MET A 69 -31.53 -22.94 23.23
C MET A 69 -32.79 -22.78 22.40
N LYS A 70 -32.76 -21.91 21.37
CA LYS A 70 -33.91 -21.67 20.52
C LYS A 70 -33.44 -20.98 19.21
N SER A 71 -34.06 -21.40 18.10
CA SER A 71 -33.88 -20.70 16.80
C SER A 71 -35.23 -20.33 16.21
N THR A 72 -35.44 -19.07 15.90
CA THR A 72 -36.72 -18.55 15.38
C THR A 72 -36.50 -17.61 14.20
N VAL A 73 -37.38 -17.72 13.20
CA VAL A 73 -37.45 -16.81 12.09
C VAL A 73 -38.58 -15.80 12.36
N VAL A 74 -38.21 -14.52 12.39
CA VAL A 74 -39.16 -13.41 12.63
C VAL A 74 -39.24 -12.55 11.38
N PHE A 75 -40.44 -12.10 11.05
CA PHE A 75 -40.69 -11.20 9.94
C PHE A 75 -41.12 -9.82 10.47
N ARG A 76 -40.22 -8.83 10.36
CA ARG A 76 -40.49 -7.42 10.67
C ARG A 76 -40.00 -6.57 9.50
N GLY A 77 -40.84 -6.44 8.46
CA GLY A 77 -40.48 -5.81 7.22
C GLY A 77 -39.48 -6.60 6.36
N ARG A 78 -38.53 -7.28 6.98
CA ARG A 78 -37.62 -8.27 6.35
C ARG A 78 -37.50 -9.53 7.23
N ARG A 79 -37.11 -10.61 6.58
CA ARG A 79 -36.90 -11.90 7.23
C ARG A 79 -35.62 -11.90 8.04
N MET A 80 -35.70 -12.28 9.32
CA MET A 80 -34.57 -12.31 10.25
C MET A 80 -34.56 -13.63 10.99
N LEU A 81 -33.37 -14.18 11.20
CA LEU A 81 -33.15 -15.38 12.03
C LEU A 81 -32.50 -14.95 13.33
N PHE A 82 -33.07 -15.40 14.42
CA PHE A 82 -32.58 -15.23 15.78
C PHE A 82 -32.27 -16.59 16.36
N SER A 83 -31.07 -16.79 16.89
CA SER A 83 -30.71 -18.00 17.65
C SER A 83 -30.19 -17.57 19.02
N GLU A 84 -30.82 -18.08 20.07
CA GLU A 84 -30.42 -17.86 21.45
C GLU A 84 -29.42 -18.92 21.86
N ILE A 85 -28.25 -18.48 22.34
CA ILE A 85 -27.10 -19.31 22.69
C ILE A 85 -26.86 -19.15 24.19
N TYR A 86 -26.61 -20.28 24.89
CA TYR A 86 -26.30 -20.30 26.30
C TYR A 86 -25.04 -21.14 26.56
N ASP A 87 -24.09 -20.60 27.34
CA ASP A 87 -22.81 -21.23 27.64
C ASP A 87 -22.67 -21.68 29.10
N GLY A 88 -23.73 -21.59 29.87
CA GLY A 88 -23.70 -21.85 31.32
C GLY A 88 -23.46 -20.58 32.14
N THR A 89 -22.90 -19.53 31.58
CA THR A 89 -22.61 -18.25 32.26
C THR A 89 -23.61 -17.14 31.87
N GLY A 90 -24.05 -17.11 30.62
CA GLY A 90 -24.94 -16.06 30.13
C GLY A 90 -25.62 -16.43 28.81
N LYS A 91 -26.45 -15.49 28.32
CA LYS A 91 -27.17 -15.63 27.06
C LYS A 91 -26.65 -14.66 26.02
N LEU A 92 -26.50 -15.15 24.77
CA LEU A 92 -26.13 -14.38 23.59
C LEU A 92 -27.18 -14.61 22.50
N THR A 93 -27.62 -13.54 21.83
CA THR A 93 -28.49 -13.65 20.66
C THR A 93 -27.67 -13.51 19.38
N MET A 94 -27.59 -14.54 18.57
CA MET A 94 -27.10 -14.47 17.19
C MET A 94 -28.23 -13.97 16.30
N ARG A 95 -27.92 -12.96 15.47
CA ARG A 95 -28.91 -12.33 14.57
C ARG A 95 -28.41 -12.30 13.13
N MET A 96 -29.23 -12.81 12.22
CA MET A 96 -28.92 -12.84 10.79
C MET A 96 -30.07 -12.25 9.97
N PHE A 97 -29.76 -11.27 9.08
CA PHE A 97 -30.76 -10.64 8.23
C PHE A 97 -30.93 -11.35 6.89
N ASN A 98 -29.83 -11.88 6.33
CA ASN A 98 -29.81 -12.65 5.10
C ASN A 98 -29.31 -14.06 5.42
N PHE A 99 -30.16 -15.06 5.28
CA PHE A 99 -29.82 -16.43 5.56
C PHE A 99 -30.55 -17.39 4.61
N ALA A 100 -29.92 -18.51 4.30
CA ALA A 100 -30.53 -19.60 3.57
C ALA A 100 -31.35 -20.51 4.53
N MET A 101 -32.37 -21.18 4.01
CA MET A 101 -33.16 -22.14 4.82
C MET A 101 -32.31 -23.29 5.39
N ALA A 102 -31.26 -23.68 4.66
CA ALA A 102 -30.32 -24.68 5.13
C ALA A 102 -29.59 -24.24 6.42
N GLN A 103 -29.26 -22.94 6.53
CA GLN A 103 -28.65 -22.37 7.74
C GLN A 103 -29.60 -22.40 8.94
N HIS A 104 -30.89 -22.08 8.73
CA HIS A 104 -31.88 -22.20 9.79
C HIS A 104 -32.06 -23.64 10.24
N LYS A 105 -32.12 -24.59 9.29
CA LYS A 105 -32.19 -26.03 9.61
C LYS A 105 -30.96 -26.55 10.33
N ALA A 106 -29.78 -25.99 10.08
CA ALA A 106 -28.57 -26.41 10.78
C ALA A 106 -28.52 -25.92 12.24
N LEU A 107 -29.20 -24.82 12.56
CA LEU A 107 -29.27 -24.20 13.89
C LEU A 107 -30.40 -24.82 14.73
N GLU A 108 -30.34 -26.11 14.92
CA GLU A 108 -31.33 -26.88 15.73
C GLU A 108 -31.08 -26.70 17.24
N GLU A 109 -32.15 -26.68 18.01
CA GLU A 109 -32.11 -26.64 19.47
C GLU A 109 -31.33 -27.87 20.03
N GLY A 110 -30.52 -27.64 21.05
CA GLY A 110 -29.70 -28.72 21.69
C GLY A 110 -28.35 -28.96 21.01
N LYS A 111 -28.10 -28.43 19.82
CA LYS A 111 -26.76 -28.46 19.18
C LYS A 111 -25.83 -27.44 19.80
N MET A 112 -24.55 -27.74 19.76
CA MET A 112 -23.50 -26.78 20.11
C MET A 112 -23.19 -25.87 18.93
N ILE A 113 -22.86 -24.64 19.25
CA ILE A 113 -22.44 -23.67 18.27
C ILE A 113 -21.22 -22.91 18.80
N ARG A 114 -20.24 -22.71 17.92
CA ARG A 114 -19.10 -21.80 18.13
C ARG A 114 -19.26 -20.61 17.22
N CYS A 115 -19.27 -19.41 17.78
CA CYS A 115 -19.47 -18.14 17.06
C CYS A 115 -18.27 -17.23 17.27
N PHE A 116 -17.77 -16.63 16.20
CA PHE A 116 -16.80 -15.54 16.26
C PHE A 116 -17.42 -14.26 15.69
N GLY A 117 -17.37 -13.20 16.46
CA GLY A 117 -17.93 -11.90 16.04
C GLY A 117 -17.87 -10.86 17.15
N THR A 118 -18.27 -9.64 16.80
CA THR A 118 -18.28 -8.51 17.72
C THR A 118 -19.56 -8.50 18.55
N ILE A 119 -19.42 -8.36 19.87
CA ILE A 119 -20.55 -8.19 20.77
C ILE A 119 -21.13 -6.80 20.63
N THR A 120 -22.43 -6.73 20.41
CA THR A 120 -23.19 -5.47 20.35
C THR A 120 -24.37 -5.50 21.32
N PRO A 121 -24.86 -4.37 21.81
CA PRO A 121 -26.09 -4.34 22.59
C PRO A 121 -27.30 -4.70 21.73
N GLY A 122 -28.19 -5.51 22.29
CA GLY A 122 -29.43 -5.92 21.65
C GLY A 122 -30.63 -5.78 22.58
N PRO A 123 -31.86 -5.98 22.07
CA PRO A 123 -33.09 -5.86 22.87
C PRO A 123 -33.12 -6.80 24.09
N ASN A 124 -32.48 -7.96 23.98
CA ASN A 124 -32.45 -8.99 25.02
C ASN A 124 -31.05 -9.16 25.65
N GLY A 125 -30.21 -8.11 25.63
CA GLY A 125 -28.84 -8.15 26.16
C GLY A 125 -27.77 -8.23 25.06
N LYS A 126 -26.75 -9.06 25.24
CA LYS A 126 -25.64 -9.22 24.29
C LYS A 126 -26.12 -9.89 23.01
N GLN A 127 -25.69 -9.35 21.85
CA GLN A 127 -25.96 -9.95 20.55
C GLN A 127 -24.72 -9.94 19.66
N MET A 128 -24.67 -10.87 18.70
CA MET A 128 -23.76 -10.87 17.56
C MET A 128 -24.58 -10.79 16.27
N ILE A 129 -24.18 -9.90 15.35
CA ILE A 129 -24.83 -9.72 14.05
C ILE A 129 -23.95 -10.36 12.98
N HIS A 130 -24.49 -11.31 12.23
CA HIS A 130 -23.77 -12.06 11.20
C HIS A 130 -22.42 -12.60 11.63
N PRO A 131 -22.29 -13.30 12.81
CA PRO A 131 -21.01 -13.88 13.19
C PRO A 131 -20.57 -14.96 12.19
N GLN A 132 -19.30 -15.26 12.16
CA GLN A 132 -18.83 -16.54 11.62
C GLN A 132 -19.19 -17.62 12.64
N TYR A 133 -19.76 -18.74 12.20
CA TYR A 133 -20.18 -19.78 13.12
C TYR A 133 -19.96 -21.18 12.55
N GLN A 134 -19.84 -22.12 13.46
CA GLN A 134 -19.81 -23.56 13.19
C GLN A 134 -20.73 -24.27 14.18
N VAL A 135 -21.61 -25.13 13.65
CA VAL A 135 -22.52 -25.96 14.46
C VAL A 135 -21.96 -27.38 14.54
N PHE A 136 -22.06 -27.97 15.70
CA PHE A 136 -21.56 -29.32 15.97
C PHE A 136 -22.39 -30.00 17.06
N THR A 137 -22.17 -31.27 17.29
CA THR A 137 -22.84 -32.03 18.35
C THR A 137 -22.05 -32.01 19.66
N LYS A 138 -22.69 -32.29 20.81
CA LYS A 138 -21.99 -32.33 22.11
C LYS A 138 -20.89 -33.40 22.17
N GLN A 139 -20.91 -34.36 21.24
CA GLN A 139 -19.92 -35.43 21.16
C GLN A 139 -18.68 -35.05 20.36
N ASP A 140 -18.79 -34.01 19.53
CA ASP A 140 -17.68 -33.54 18.73
C ASP A 140 -16.73 -32.67 19.58
N THR A 141 -15.45 -32.95 19.53
CA THR A 141 -14.43 -32.12 20.14
C THR A 141 -13.80 -31.24 19.03
N ILE A 142 -14.06 -29.93 19.05
CA ILE A 142 -13.46 -29.01 18.13
C ILE A 142 -12.35 -28.26 18.87
N GLU A 143 -11.10 -28.43 18.43
CA GLU A 143 -9.97 -27.67 18.98
C GLU A 143 -10.11 -26.19 18.63
N VAL A 144 -9.62 -25.33 19.50
CA VAL A 144 -9.43 -23.90 19.20
C VAL A 144 -8.22 -23.72 18.29
N GLU A 145 -8.16 -22.58 17.58
CA GLU A 145 -7.03 -22.28 16.72
C GLU A 145 -5.75 -22.08 17.55
N LYS A 146 -4.63 -22.72 17.12
CA LYS A 146 -3.32 -22.62 17.77
C LYS A 146 -2.49 -21.45 17.22
N ASN A 147 -3.03 -20.75 16.23
CA ASN A 147 -2.39 -19.61 15.57
C ASN A 147 -3.39 -18.48 15.44
N LEU A 148 -2.90 -17.25 15.39
CA LEU A 148 -3.72 -16.11 15.07
C LEU A 148 -4.30 -16.26 13.65
N THR A 149 -5.57 -15.91 13.48
CA THR A 149 -6.27 -16.02 12.19
C THR A 149 -5.95 -14.79 11.33
N PRO A 150 -5.25 -14.95 10.20
CA PRO A 150 -4.95 -13.85 9.30
C PRO A 150 -6.20 -13.41 8.52
N ILE A 151 -6.38 -12.10 8.38
CA ILE A 151 -7.42 -11.48 7.55
C ILE A 151 -6.74 -10.70 6.42
N TYR A 152 -7.10 -11.06 5.19
CA TYR A 152 -6.47 -10.52 3.98
C TYR A 152 -7.33 -9.46 3.31
N PRO A 153 -6.73 -8.47 2.63
CA PRO A 153 -7.45 -7.64 1.67
C PRO A 153 -8.10 -8.55 0.61
N THR A 154 -9.37 -8.31 0.30
CA THR A 154 -10.09 -9.10 -0.72
C THR A 154 -10.82 -8.22 -1.71
N THR A 155 -11.29 -8.84 -2.79
CA THR A 155 -12.14 -8.20 -3.80
C THR A 155 -13.48 -8.95 -3.91
N SER A 156 -14.43 -8.34 -4.60
CA SER A 156 -15.73 -8.94 -4.85
C SER A 156 -15.60 -10.34 -5.48
N GLY A 157 -16.30 -11.31 -4.92
CA GLY A 157 -16.29 -12.72 -5.38
C GLY A 157 -15.17 -13.60 -4.82
N LEU A 158 -14.23 -13.06 -4.03
CA LEU A 158 -13.16 -13.82 -3.39
C LEU A 158 -13.35 -13.87 -1.87
N GLN A 159 -13.74 -15.03 -1.34
CA GLN A 159 -13.96 -15.24 0.10
C GLN A 159 -12.64 -15.45 0.85
N GLN A 160 -12.56 -14.98 2.11
CA GLN A 160 -11.39 -15.14 3.00
C GLN A 160 -10.88 -16.57 3.08
N ASN A 161 -11.76 -17.54 3.31
CA ASN A 161 -11.38 -18.95 3.44
C ASN A 161 -10.77 -19.51 2.15
N LYS A 162 -11.24 -19.05 0.97
CA LYS A 162 -10.66 -19.46 -0.30
C LYS A 162 -9.29 -18.82 -0.51
N LEU A 163 -9.17 -17.53 -0.20
CA LEU A 163 -7.91 -16.78 -0.32
C LEU A 163 -6.83 -17.37 0.62
N LYS A 164 -7.18 -17.66 1.88
CA LYS A 164 -6.28 -18.32 2.84
C LYS A 164 -5.72 -19.63 2.28
N LYS A 165 -6.57 -20.51 1.73
CA LYS A 165 -6.13 -21.77 1.11
C LYS A 165 -5.22 -21.57 -0.10
N ILE A 166 -5.49 -20.56 -0.91
CA ILE A 166 -4.65 -20.21 -2.07
C ILE A 166 -3.26 -19.79 -1.59
N ILE A 167 -3.18 -18.90 -0.60
CA ILE A 167 -1.93 -18.42 -0.02
C ILE A 167 -1.14 -19.56 0.62
N GLU A 168 -1.78 -20.42 1.40
CA GLU A 168 -1.14 -21.61 1.99
C GLU A 168 -0.56 -22.54 0.91
N SER A 169 -1.31 -22.73 -0.18
CA SER A 169 -0.85 -23.52 -1.33
C SER A 169 0.30 -22.84 -2.06
N ALA A 170 0.29 -21.51 -2.17
CA ALA A 170 1.37 -20.74 -2.79
C ALA A 170 2.66 -20.81 -1.98
N LEU A 171 2.59 -20.65 -0.65
CA LEU A 171 3.74 -20.82 0.24
C LEU A 171 4.35 -22.23 0.13
N SER A 172 3.51 -23.25 0.15
CA SER A 172 3.94 -24.65 -0.04
C SER A 172 4.59 -24.87 -1.40
N TYR A 173 4.08 -24.24 -2.46
CA TYR A 173 4.66 -24.31 -3.81
C TYR A 173 6.00 -23.61 -3.86
N CYS A 174 6.12 -22.42 -3.29
CA CYS A 174 7.38 -21.67 -3.21
C CYS A 174 8.45 -22.44 -2.46
N ASP A 175 8.10 -23.09 -1.35
CA ASP A 175 9.02 -23.95 -0.59
C ASP A 175 9.55 -25.12 -1.41
N LYS A 176 8.65 -25.89 -2.00
CA LYS A 176 8.99 -27.09 -2.80
C LYS A 176 9.86 -26.77 -4.02
N ASN A 177 9.64 -25.59 -4.62
CA ASN A 177 10.35 -25.19 -5.84
C ASN A 177 11.52 -24.21 -5.57
N ASN A 178 11.86 -23.95 -4.32
CA ASN A 178 12.93 -23.06 -3.89
C ASN A 178 12.82 -21.62 -4.47
N LEU A 179 11.59 -21.13 -4.70
CA LEU A 179 11.39 -19.86 -5.41
C LEU A 179 11.72 -18.61 -4.56
N LEU A 180 11.65 -18.73 -3.23
CA LEU A 180 11.91 -17.63 -2.28
C LEU A 180 13.12 -17.91 -1.39
N LYS A 181 14.01 -18.82 -1.81
CA LYS A 181 15.27 -19.07 -1.10
C LYS A 181 16.30 -18.06 -1.56
N GLU A 182 16.79 -17.30 -0.62
CA GLU A 182 17.92 -16.40 -0.83
C GLU A 182 19.19 -17.23 -1.13
N GLU A 183 19.87 -16.91 -2.22
CA GLU A 183 21.24 -17.41 -2.47
C GLU A 183 22.26 -16.75 -1.53
N SER A 184 21.89 -15.67 -0.85
CA SER A 184 22.79 -14.88 -0.02
C SER A 184 22.95 -15.51 1.37
N LYS A 185 24.14 -15.96 1.67
CA LYS A 185 24.61 -16.43 2.99
C LYS A 185 24.66 -15.31 4.06
N ASN A 186 24.18 -14.12 3.77
CA ASN A 186 24.21 -12.98 4.69
C ASN A 186 23.05 -13.01 5.66
N LYS A 187 23.18 -13.80 6.72
CA LYS A 187 22.28 -13.84 7.90
C LYS A 187 22.03 -12.46 8.58
N LYS A 188 22.63 -11.39 8.06
CA LYS A 188 22.62 -10.07 8.70
C LYS A 188 21.29 -9.31 8.60
N TYR A 189 20.37 -9.75 7.75
CA TYR A 189 19.14 -9.02 7.44
C TYR A 189 17.86 -9.61 8.01
N SER A 190 17.91 -10.84 8.56
CA SER A 190 16.74 -11.49 9.12
C SER A 190 17.06 -12.13 10.48
N GLU A 191 16.51 -11.55 11.55
CA GLU A 191 16.48 -12.18 12.88
C GLU A 191 15.46 -13.35 12.92
N TYR A 192 14.61 -13.45 11.90
CA TYR A 192 13.49 -14.42 11.78
C TYR A 192 13.76 -15.57 10.81
N GLY A 193 15.01 -15.80 10.41
CA GLY A 193 15.35 -16.82 9.43
C GLY A 193 15.38 -16.29 8.00
N ASN A 194 15.06 -17.13 7.01
CA ASN A 194 15.01 -16.72 5.60
C ASN A 194 13.67 -16.05 5.25
N LEU A 195 13.57 -15.50 4.04
CA LEU A 195 12.38 -14.81 3.55
C LEU A 195 11.13 -15.69 3.61
N LEU A 196 11.23 -16.95 3.20
CA LEU A 196 10.10 -17.88 3.20
C LEU A 196 9.61 -18.17 4.63
N GLU A 197 10.51 -18.39 5.57
CA GLU A 197 10.17 -18.61 6.99
C GLU A 197 9.49 -17.36 7.59
N THR A 198 9.97 -16.18 7.24
CA THR A 198 9.36 -14.90 7.63
C THR A 198 7.94 -14.76 7.07
N LEU A 199 7.72 -15.09 5.81
CA LEU A 199 6.39 -15.08 5.19
C LEU A 199 5.47 -16.12 5.82
N GLN A 200 5.94 -17.36 6.03
CA GLN A 200 5.17 -18.42 6.69
C GLN A 200 4.73 -18.00 8.09
N PHE A 201 5.63 -17.38 8.86
CA PHE A 201 5.30 -16.83 10.17
C PHE A 201 4.20 -15.76 10.09
N LEU A 202 4.32 -14.78 9.18
CA LEU A 202 3.33 -13.71 9.04
C LEU A 202 1.96 -14.21 8.57
N HIS A 203 1.91 -15.29 7.82
CA HIS A 203 0.64 -15.90 7.42
C HIS A 203 0.03 -16.81 8.50
N LYS A 204 0.81 -17.25 9.47
CA LYS A 204 0.35 -18.15 10.52
C LYS A 204 1.11 -17.92 11.84
N PRO A 205 1.03 -16.70 12.41
CA PRO A 205 1.75 -16.42 13.65
C PRO A 205 1.15 -17.23 14.82
N PRO A 206 2.00 -17.80 15.70
CA PRO A 206 1.55 -18.43 16.93
C PRO A 206 0.72 -17.49 17.80
N VAL A 207 -0.17 -18.02 18.65
CA VAL A 207 -1.05 -17.21 19.52
C VAL A 207 -0.29 -16.39 20.56
N GLU A 208 0.91 -16.83 20.93
CA GLU A 208 1.79 -16.13 21.87
C GLU A 208 2.42 -14.87 21.27
N THR A 209 2.28 -14.69 19.95
CA THR A 209 2.82 -13.52 19.27
C THR A 209 2.12 -12.24 19.73
N ASN A 210 2.89 -11.20 20.01
CA ASN A 210 2.34 -9.91 20.41
C ASN A 210 1.48 -9.29 19.29
N LEU A 211 0.16 -9.40 19.46
CA LEU A 211 -0.81 -8.92 18.48
C LEU A 211 -0.69 -7.40 18.23
N ASN A 212 -0.38 -6.62 19.25
CA ASN A 212 -0.24 -5.16 19.11
C ASN A 212 0.95 -4.81 18.22
N GLU A 213 2.08 -5.49 18.35
CA GLU A 213 3.23 -5.28 17.46
C GLU A 213 2.91 -5.63 16.00
N LEU A 214 2.12 -6.70 15.77
CA LEU A 214 1.66 -7.06 14.43
C LEU A 214 0.69 -6.01 13.84
N ILE A 215 -0.21 -5.46 14.65
CA ILE A 215 -1.16 -4.42 14.23
C ILE A 215 -0.44 -3.12 13.90
N GLU A 216 0.55 -2.74 14.70
CA GLU A 216 1.33 -1.51 14.52
C GLU A 216 2.44 -1.65 13.45
N GLY A 217 2.62 -2.84 12.86
CA GLY A 217 3.70 -3.09 11.90
C GLY A 217 5.10 -3.09 12.50
N LYS A 218 5.20 -3.20 13.83
CA LYS A 218 6.47 -3.14 14.58
C LYS A 218 7.11 -4.52 14.83
N HIS A 219 6.39 -5.59 14.52
CA HIS A 219 6.91 -6.93 14.73
C HIS A 219 8.17 -7.17 13.86
N PRO A 220 9.25 -7.78 14.41
CA PRO A 220 10.52 -7.96 13.70
C PRO A 220 10.39 -8.63 12.32
N ALA A 221 9.47 -9.59 12.17
CA ALA A 221 9.20 -10.22 10.87
C ALA A 221 8.67 -9.22 9.82
N GLN A 222 7.78 -8.29 10.20
CA GLN A 222 7.30 -7.22 9.32
C GLN A 222 8.39 -6.22 9.01
N GLN A 223 9.18 -5.84 10.02
CA GLN A 223 10.31 -4.92 9.86
C GLN A 223 11.40 -5.49 8.93
N ALA A 224 11.61 -6.81 8.95
CA ALA A 224 12.53 -7.46 8.00
C ALA A 224 12.08 -7.30 6.55
N LEU A 225 10.79 -7.54 6.25
CA LEU A 225 10.24 -7.35 4.91
C LEU A 225 10.25 -5.87 4.46
N ILE A 226 9.87 -4.94 5.36
CA ILE A 226 9.91 -3.51 5.09
C ILE A 226 11.34 -3.07 4.73
N LYS A 227 12.33 -3.53 5.49
CA LYS A 227 13.74 -3.21 5.25
C LYS A 227 14.22 -3.76 3.90
N GLU A 228 13.85 -5.00 3.56
CA GLU A 228 14.21 -5.63 2.30
C GLU A 228 13.63 -4.85 1.11
N GLU A 229 12.35 -4.50 1.16
CA GLU A 229 11.68 -3.70 0.13
C GLU A 229 12.33 -2.32 -0.03
N LEU A 230 12.64 -1.63 1.06
CA LEU A 230 13.32 -0.34 1.02
C LEU A 230 14.73 -0.45 0.43
N VAL A 231 15.49 -1.48 0.79
CA VAL A 231 16.83 -1.73 0.22
C VAL A 231 16.73 -2.01 -1.28
N ALA A 232 15.80 -2.87 -1.70
CA ALA A 232 15.56 -3.15 -3.11
C ALA A 232 15.20 -1.89 -3.89
N HIS A 233 14.31 -1.06 -3.34
CA HIS A 233 13.93 0.23 -3.93
C HIS A 233 15.13 1.18 -4.07
N MET A 234 15.96 1.30 -3.02
CA MET A 234 17.16 2.13 -3.04
C MET A 234 18.19 1.64 -4.06
N LEU A 235 18.37 0.31 -4.17
CA LEU A 235 19.27 -0.29 -5.17
C LEU A 235 18.78 0.00 -6.60
N CYS A 236 17.48 -0.17 -6.87
CA CYS A 236 16.90 0.17 -8.16
C CYS A 236 17.09 1.65 -8.51
N ALA A 237 16.86 2.55 -7.55
CA ALA A 237 17.10 3.98 -7.72
C ALA A 237 18.58 4.28 -8.00
N GLY A 238 19.50 3.60 -7.30
CA GLY A 238 20.94 3.70 -7.50
C GLY A 238 21.39 3.24 -8.89
N ILE A 239 20.86 2.11 -9.36
CA ILE A 239 21.15 1.59 -10.71
C ILE A 239 20.68 2.59 -11.78
N LEU A 240 19.42 3.07 -11.66
CA LEU A 240 18.87 4.07 -12.57
C LEU A 240 19.70 5.36 -12.56
N LYS A 241 20.17 5.80 -11.39
CA LYS A 241 21.04 6.97 -11.26
C LYS A 241 22.35 6.75 -12.01
N ASN A 242 23.03 5.62 -11.80
CA ASN A 242 24.27 5.30 -12.47
C ASN A 242 24.13 5.21 -14.00
N GLU A 243 23.02 4.63 -14.50
CA GLU A 243 22.74 4.60 -15.94
C GLU A 243 22.57 6.01 -16.54
N LEU A 244 22.08 6.94 -15.74
CA LEU A 244 21.88 8.33 -16.16
C LEU A 244 23.16 9.16 -16.04
N GLU A 245 24.02 8.91 -15.06
CA GLU A 245 25.32 9.54 -14.92
C GLU A 245 26.26 9.19 -16.08
N GLY A 246 26.05 8.05 -16.75
CA GLY A 246 26.74 7.69 -18.00
C GLY A 246 26.32 8.53 -19.22
N ARG A 247 25.26 9.35 -19.12
CA ARG A 247 24.81 10.25 -20.21
C ARG A 247 25.55 11.57 -20.12
N THR A 248 26.07 12.04 -21.23
CA THR A 248 26.64 13.37 -21.33
C THR A 248 25.55 14.39 -21.65
N GLY A 249 25.60 15.52 -20.97
CA GLY A 249 24.78 16.70 -21.24
C GLY A 249 25.63 17.88 -21.74
N PRO A 250 25.03 18.92 -22.32
CA PRO A 250 25.78 20.13 -22.68
C PRO A 250 26.23 20.82 -21.41
N SER A 251 27.54 21.02 -21.24
CA SER A 251 28.08 21.94 -20.23
C SER A 251 27.76 23.39 -20.64
N MET A 252 27.11 24.11 -19.75
CA MET A 252 26.79 25.53 -19.98
C MET A 252 27.90 26.40 -19.46
N LYS A 253 28.04 27.63 -20.04
CA LYS A 253 28.99 28.61 -19.57
C LYS A 253 28.42 29.44 -18.43
N ASP A 254 29.28 30.00 -17.60
CA ASP A 254 28.85 30.94 -16.55
C ASP A 254 28.22 32.19 -17.16
N ILE A 255 27.12 32.65 -16.57
CA ILE A 255 26.32 33.79 -17.01
C ILE A 255 26.24 34.89 -15.94
N SER A 256 27.24 35.03 -15.08
CA SER A 256 27.23 35.92 -13.91
C SER A 256 26.78 37.35 -14.25
N MET A 257 27.10 37.85 -15.43
CA MET A 257 26.67 39.19 -15.89
C MET A 257 25.15 39.26 -16.15
N HIS A 258 24.56 38.26 -16.80
CA HIS A 258 23.11 38.23 -17.04
C HIS A 258 22.35 37.97 -15.75
N GLU A 259 22.92 37.14 -14.87
CA GLU A 259 22.38 36.82 -13.56
C GLU A 259 22.29 38.06 -12.67
N SER A 260 23.35 38.91 -12.59
CA SER A 260 23.33 40.16 -11.83
C SER A 260 22.27 41.11 -12.35
N VAL A 261 22.23 41.35 -13.67
CA VAL A 261 21.20 42.22 -14.30
C VAL A 261 19.78 41.72 -13.99
N PHE A 262 19.57 40.42 -13.99
CA PHE A 262 18.28 39.84 -13.65
C PHE A 262 17.93 40.09 -12.18
N LEU A 263 18.84 39.75 -11.27
CA LEU A 263 18.62 39.90 -9.82
C LEU A 263 18.40 41.38 -9.44
N ASP A 264 19.18 42.31 -9.99
CA ASP A 264 19.02 43.74 -9.79
C ASP A 264 17.68 44.30 -10.34
N SER A 265 17.05 43.57 -11.27
CA SER A 265 15.74 43.93 -11.82
C SER A 265 14.56 43.56 -10.94
N LEU A 266 14.77 42.68 -9.97
CA LEU A 266 13.73 42.18 -9.06
C LEU A 266 13.47 43.20 -7.94
N PRO A 267 12.23 43.29 -7.42
CA PRO A 267 11.87 44.17 -6.29
C PRO A 267 12.27 43.61 -4.92
N PHE A 268 13.02 42.52 -4.86
CA PHE A 268 13.46 41.81 -3.65
C PHE A 268 14.77 41.08 -3.90
N GLU A 269 15.47 40.75 -2.83
CA GLU A 269 16.69 39.93 -2.85
C GLU A 269 16.41 38.46 -2.63
N LEU A 270 17.32 37.60 -3.10
CA LEU A 270 17.26 36.15 -2.78
C LEU A 270 17.52 35.93 -1.30
N THR A 271 16.74 35.01 -0.71
CA THR A 271 17.01 34.51 0.64
C THR A 271 18.30 33.68 0.66
N ASN A 272 18.91 33.51 1.83
CA ASN A 272 20.10 32.65 1.99
C ASN A 272 19.88 31.23 1.47
N ALA A 273 18.71 30.64 1.73
CA ALA A 273 18.36 29.28 1.27
C ALA A 273 18.26 29.24 -0.28
N GLN A 274 17.67 30.28 -0.92
CA GLN A 274 17.59 30.37 -2.37
C GLN A 274 18.97 30.54 -3.00
N ASN A 275 19.86 31.32 -2.39
CA ASN A 275 21.25 31.51 -2.85
C ASN A 275 22.03 30.18 -2.80
N VAL A 276 21.91 29.42 -1.70
CA VAL A 276 22.58 28.13 -1.57
C VAL A 276 22.09 27.17 -2.66
N VAL A 277 20.77 27.03 -2.79
CA VAL A 277 20.15 26.11 -3.78
C VAL A 277 20.49 26.54 -5.21
N TRP A 278 20.47 27.85 -5.50
CA TRP A 278 20.85 28.34 -6.80
C TRP A 278 22.33 28.06 -7.12
N GLY A 279 23.21 28.22 -6.16
CA GLY A 279 24.62 27.84 -6.32
C GLY A 279 24.82 26.36 -6.64
N GLU A 280 24.08 25.48 -6.01
CA GLU A 280 24.09 24.04 -6.31
C GLU A 280 23.59 23.74 -7.75
N ILE A 281 22.46 24.35 -8.15
CA ILE A 281 21.86 24.16 -9.47
C ILE A 281 22.83 24.73 -10.53
N LYS A 282 23.46 25.90 -10.29
CA LYS A 282 24.43 26.47 -11.17
C LYS A 282 25.61 25.54 -11.41
N ASN A 283 26.15 24.94 -10.36
CA ASN A 283 27.21 23.94 -10.48
C ASN A 283 26.80 22.71 -11.31
N ASP A 284 25.57 22.22 -11.13
CA ASP A 284 25.04 21.13 -11.95
C ASP A 284 24.93 21.54 -13.44
N LEU A 285 24.49 22.76 -13.75
CA LEU A 285 24.37 23.27 -15.13
C LEU A 285 25.73 23.49 -15.81
N LEU A 286 26.77 23.80 -15.04
CA LEU A 286 28.15 23.92 -15.53
C LEU A 286 28.80 22.55 -15.81
N ALA A 287 28.26 21.45 -15.21
CA ALA A 287 28.76 20.10 -15.44
C ALA A 287 28.30 19.58 -16.81
N ASN A 288 29.02 18.56 -17.31
CA ASN A 288 28.67 17.89 -18.58
C ASN A 288 27.71 16.71 -18.39
N ILE A 289 27.01 16.68 -17.28
CA ILE A 289 26.03 15.64 -16.90
C ILE A 289 24.64 16.28 -16.84
N PRO A 290 23.59 15.65 -17.39
CA PRO A 290 22.23 16.16 -17.28
C PRO A 290 21.78 16.30 -15.82
N MET A 291 21.45 17.53 -15.40
CA MET A 291 20.95 17.78 -14.06
C MET A 291 19.58 17.09 -13.84
N ARG A 292 19.44 16.43 -12.69
CA ARG A 292 18.18 15.89 -12.19
C ARG A 292 18.03 16.23 -10.72
N ARG A 293 17.40 17.35 -10.45
CA ARG A 293 17.29 17.89 -9.09
C ARG A 293 15.83 18.10 -8.71
N LEU A 294 15.44 17.62 -7.54
CA LEU A 294 14.17 17.93 -6.92
C LEU A 294 14.34 19.16 -6.02
N LEU A 295 13.65 20.26 -6.35
CA LEU A 295 13.58 21.44 -5.50
C LEU A 295 12.35 21.35 -4.59
N GLN A 296 12.58 21.17 -3.30
CA GLN A 296 11.53 21.07 -2.28
C GLN A 296 11.52 22.31 -1.39
N GLY A 297 10.33 22.77 -1.02
CA GLY A 297 10.12 23.91 -0.13
C GLY A 297 8.64 24.22 0.02
N ASP A 298 8.28 25.03 1.00
CA ASP A 298 6.90 25.40 1.32
C ASP A 298 6.24 26.24 0.19
N VAL A 299 4.92 26.35 0.24
CA VAL A 299 4.17 27.24 -0.64
C VAL A 299 4.62 28.69 -0.36
N GLY A 300 4.95 29.43 -1.41
CA GLY A 300 5.46 30.81 -1.28
C GLY A 300 6.95 30.93 -0.99
N SER A 301 7.73 29.83 -0.87
CA SER A 301 9.19 29.88 -0.65
C SER A 301 10.02 30.39 -1.85
N GLY A 302 9.36 30.72 -2.96
CA GLY A 302 10.01 31.26 -4.14
C GLY A 302 10.68 30.23 -5.06
N LYS A 303 10.26 28.97 -5.03
CA LYS A 303 10.76 27.91 -5.95
C LYS A 303 10.69 28.31 -7.43
N THR A 304 9.67 29.06 -7.82
CA THR A 304 9.47 29.56 -9.19
C THR A 304 10.60 30.49 -9.63
N LEU A 305 11.15 31.30 -8.71
CA LEU A 305 12.26 32.16 -8.99
C LEU A 305 13.55 31.38 -9.28
N VAL A 306 13.81 30.32 -8.51
CA VAL A 306 14.96 29.43 -8.76
C VAL A 306 14.80 28.72 -10.12
N GLY A 307 13.56 28.34 -10.47
CA GLY A 307 13.24 27.84 -11.81
C GLY A 307 13.49 28.89 -12.92
N ALA A 308 13.16 30.15 -12.66
CA ALA A 308 13.43 31.25 -13.60
C ALA A 308 14.93 31.47 -13.79
N LEU A 309 15.75 31.45 -12.74
CA LEU A 309 17.21 31.54 -12.84
C LEU A 309 17.79 30.37 -13.67
N SER A 310 17.27 29.17 -13.51
CA SER A 310 17.67 28.01 -14.32
C SER A 310 17.30 28.21 -15.80
N ALA A 311 16.11 28.72 -16.08
CA ALA A 311 15.66 29.04 -17.43
C ALA A 311 16.49 30.17 -18.06
N LEU A 312 16.83 31.21 -17.29
CA LEU A 312 17.75 32.29 -17.71
C LEU A 312 19.10 31.73 -18.08
N HIS A 313 19.66 30.86 -17.25
CA HIS A 313 20.98 30.24 -17.47
C HIS A 313 21.01 29.47 -18.78
N ALA A 314 20.01 28.63 -19.02
CA ALA A 314 19.90 27.87 -20.27
C ALA A 314 19.71 28.80 -21.49
N SER A 315 18.83 29.79 -21.39
CA SER A 315 18.54 30.73 -22.50
C SER A 315 19.76 31.59 -22.84
N SER A 316 20.52 32.05 -21.85
CA SER A 316 21.75 32.81 -22.06
C SER A 316 22.87 31.99 -22.71
N ASN A 317 22.80 30.66 -22.59
CA ASN A 317 23.68 29.73 -23.30
C ASN A 317 23.14 29.29 -24.67
N GLY A 318 22.06 29.91 -25.16
CA GLY A 318 21.46 29.59 -26.46
C GLY A 318 20.56 28.40 -26.51
N TYR A 319 20.18 27.84 -25.35
CA TYR A 319 19.26 26.70 -25.25
C TYR A 319 17.81 27.16 -25.06
N GLN A 320 16.87 26.30 -25.44
CA GLN A 320 15.46 26.48 -25.17
C GLN A 320 15.10 25.84 -23.81
N THR A 321 14.21 26.49 -23.07
CA THR A 321 13.68 25.97 -21.81
C THR A 321 12.19 25.71 -21.95
N ALA A 322 11.74 24.53 -21.46
CA ALA A 322 10.33 24.19 -21.37
C ALA A 322 9.92 24.03 -19.90
N LEU A 323 8.89 24.79 -19.47
CA LEU A 323 8.30 24.68 -18.16
C LEU A 323 6.97 23.93 -18.28
N LEU A 324 6.86 22.76 -17.63
CA LEU A 324 5.65 21.96 -17.58
C LEU A 324 4.88 22.24 -16.29
N CYS A 325 3.58 22.49 -16.41
CA CYS A 325 2.67 22.74 -15.29
C CYS A 325 1.50 21.76 -15.33
N PRO A 326 0.97 21.34 -14.15
CA PRO A 326 -0.12 20.37 -14.09
C PRO A 326 -1.47 20.93 -14.53
N THR A 327 -1.65 22.27 -14.52
CA THR A 327 -2.91 22.92 -14.89
C THR A 327 -2.65 24.16 -15.75
N GLU A 328 -3.63 24.52 -16.61
CA GLU A 328 -3.58 25.71 -17.46
C GLU A 328 -3.47 27.00 -16.63
N ILE A 329 -4.17 27.08 -15.50
CA ILE A 329 -4.13 28.24 -14.59
C ILE A 329 -2.72 28.49 -14.06
N LEU A 330 -2.01 27.44 -13.64
CA LEU A 330 -0.63 27.57 -13.17
C LEU A 330 0.32 27.94 -14.32
N ALA A 331 0.09 27.42 -15.51
CA ALA A 331 0.87 27.80 -16.70
C ALA A 331 0.69 29.26 -17.03
N GLU A 332 -0.50 29.83 -16.97
CA GLU A 332 -0.79 31.25 -17.17
C GLU A 332 -0.14 32.16 -16.09
N GLN A 333 -0.20 31.72 -14.82
CA GLN A 333 0.46 32.43 -13.73
C GLN A 333 1.98 32.47 -13.93
N HIS A 334 2.59 31.34 -14.27
CA HIS A 334 4.03 31.30 -14.56
C HIS A 334 4.39 32.08 -15.81
N PHE A 335 3.57 32.02 -16.88
CA PHE A 335 3.77 32.81 -18.08
C PHE A 335 3.83 34.30 -17.77
N THR A 336 2.89 34.81 -16.98
CA THR A 336 2.85 36.23 -16.58
C THR A 336 4.12 36.60 -15.79
N SER A 337 4.45 35.83 -14.76
CA SER A 337 5.61 36.08 -13.91
C SER A 337 6.94 36.07 -14.71
N PHE A 338 7.12 35.02 -15.53
CA PHE A 338 8.34 34.89 -16.35
C PHE A 338 8.41 35.98 -17.43
N SER A 339 7.28 36.36 -18.04
CA SER A 339 7.23 37.43 -19.03
C SER A 339 7.65 38.77 -18.41
N ASP A 340 7.16 39.11 -17.23
CA ASP A 340 7.50 40.34 -16.53
C ASP A 340 8.97 40.35 -16.12
N TRP A 341 9.49 39.27 -15.58
CA TRP A 341 10.88 39.14 -15.14
C TRP A 341 11.88 39.22 -16.31
N PHE A 342 11.56 38.57 -17.43
CA PHE A 342 12.48 38.46 -18.57
C PHE A 342 12.35 39.58 -19.59
N LYS A 343 11.32 40.44 -19.46
CA LYS A 343 11.10 41.58 -20.39
C LYS A 343 12.29 42.50 -20.52
N LYS A 344 12.96 42.85 -19.42
CA LYS A 344 14.14 43.74 -19.40
C LYS A 344 15.37 43.10 -20.03
N LEU A 345 15.43 41.77 -20.09
CA LEU A 345 16.54 41.02 -20.68
C LEU A 345 16.30 40.67 -22.15
N GLY A 346 15.19 41.10 -22.75
CA GLY A 346 14.86 40.81 -24.15
C GLY A 346 14.54 39.32 -24.42
N ILE A 347 14.36 38.51 -23.38
CA ILE A 347 14.01 37.11 -23.53
C ILE A 347 12.51 36.99 -23.79
N LYS A 348 12.15 36.29 -24.86
CA LYS A 348 10.76 36.08 -25.24
C LYS A 348 10.21 34.84 -24.57
N VAL A 349 9.16 34.98 -23.76
CA VAL A 349 8.38 33.90 -23.19
C VAL A 349 7.14 33.64 -24.06
N ILE A 350 6.85 32.39 -24.38
CA ILE A 350 5.71 32.00 -25.21
C ILE A 350 4.92 30.94 -24.46
N THR A 351 3.60 31.07 -24.42
CA THR A 351 2.69 30.03 -23.93
C THR A 351 1.93 29.43 -25.11
N ASN A 352 1.77 28.11 -25.10
CA ASN A 352 0.95 27.40 -26.10
C ASN A 352 -0.25 26.79 -25.37
N LYS A 353 -1.43 27.34 -25.63
CA LYS A 353 -2.68 26.90 -24.99
C LYS A 353 -3.12 25.49 -25.40
N ASN A 354 -2.62 24.96 -26.53
CA ASN A 354 -3.00 23.63 -27.01
C ASN A 354 -1.90 22.57 -26.84
N GLU A 355 -0.65 23.00 -26.68
CA GLU A 355 0.49 22.17 -26.31
C GLU A 355 1.38 23.09 -25.46
N THR A 356 1.43 22.88 -24.15
CA THR A 356 2.17 23.74 -23.21
C THR A 356 3.67 23.72 -23.50
N LYS A 357 4.11 24.51 -24.49
CA LYS A 357 5.52 24.70 -24.84
C LYS A 357 5.87 26.16 -24.65
N ILE A 358 6.79 26.43 -23.76
CA ILE A 358 7.39 27.75 -23.62
C ILE A 358 8.68 27.74 -24.41
N TYR A 359 8.78 28.60 -25.42
CA TYR A 359 9.99 28.73 -26.22
C TYR A 359 10.68 30.05 -25.91
N GLY A 360 11.93 30.00 -25.46
CA GLY A 360 12.81 31.14 -25.40
C GLY A 360 13.61 31.27 -26.72
N LYS A 361 13.63 32.42 -27.35
CA LYS A 361 14.57 32.69 -28.46
C LYS A 361 15.85 33.20 -27.82
N GLY A 362 16.97 32.52 -28.06
CA GLY A 362 18.26 32.92 -27.53
C GLY A 362 18.58 34.36 -27.93
N ILE A 363 19.25 35.09 -27.07
CA ILE A 363 19.76 36.41 -27.29
C ILE A 363 20.88 36.26 -28.34
N ASN A 364 20.57 36.53 -29.59
CA ASN A 364 21.61 36.80 -30.60
C ASN A 364 22.02 38.24 -30.48
N GLY A 365 23.21 38.48 -29.97
CA GLY A 365 23.88 39.74 -30.10
C GLY A 365 24.29 40.38 -28.77
N PHE A 366 25.44 40.06 -28.34
CA PHE A 366 26.51 40.95 -27.90
C PHE A 366 27.83 40.39 -28.40
#